data_430ec955bc07a3a863319a90cc17113b
#
_entry.id   430ec955bc07a3a863319a90cc17113b
#
_cell.length_a   1.000
_cell.length_b   1.000
_cell.length_c   1.000
_cell.angle_alpha   90.00
_cell.angle_beta   90.00
_cell.angle_gamma   90.00
#
_symmetry.space_group_name_H-M   'P 1'
#
loop_
_entity.id
_entity.type
_entity.pdbx_description
1 polymer ?
#
loop_
_entity_poly.entity_id
_entity_poly.type
_entity_poly.pdbx_seq_one_letter_code
_entity_poly.pdbx_strand_id
1 'polypeptide(L)'
;MVLNRLSYRNVVFYNIVVALSAILLSAWFDHDVGVVINFYVTLTLYFGEGLLLASPLWLLPGRWRIIVPVAVWLSTLFLWVNVLYCRYWGDLLPWSLIIEPASYNVFVFDAIPGLLKWSDIIYVVLPLFITWLYRRWRISGAPMPSWQK
;
A
#
# COMPACT_ATOMS: atom_id res chain seq x y z
N MET A 1 22.80 8.59 -24.14
CA MET A 1 21.43 8.19 -24.56
C MET A 1 20.96 6.86 -23.97
N VAL A 2 21.81 5.86 -23.79
CA VAL A 2 21.45 4.52 -23.24
C VAL A 2 21.01 4.56 -21.77
N LEU A 3 21.65 5.37 -20.93
CA LEU A 3 21.31 5.52 -19.49
C LEU A 3 19.87 6.02 -19.25
N ASN A 4 19.33 6.87 -20.15
CA ASN A 4 17.97 7.37 -20.03
C ASN A 4 16.89 6.31 -20.26
N ARG A 5 17.15 5.34 -21.16
CA ARG A 5 16.18 4.25 -21.45
C ARG A 5 16.08 3.24 -20.31
N LEU A 6 17.21 2.90 -19.68
CA LEU A 6 17.23 1.99 -18.52
C LEU A 6 16.48 2.57 -17.31
N SER A 7 16.63 3.86 -17.05
CA SER A 7 15.96 4.55 -15.95
C SER A 7 14.44 4.61 -16.14
N TYR A 8 13.97 4.86 -17.36
CA TYR A 8 12.53 4.88 -17.67
C TYR A 8 11.91 3.47 -17.53
N ARG A 9 12.58 2.44 -18.05
CA ARG A 9 12.13 1.05 -17.87
C ARG A 9 11.98 0.68 -16.40
N ASN A 10 12.91 1.10 -15.55
CA ASN A 10 12.82 0.84 -14.11
C ASN A 10 11.61 1.52 -13.47
N VAL A 11 11.25 2.74 -13.90
CA VAL A 11 10.03 3.42 -13.42
C VAL A 11 8.78 2.66 -13.82
N VAL A 12 8.69 2.16 -15.07
CA VAL A 12 7.56 1.36 -15.54
C VAL A 12 7.43 0.07 -14.73
N PHE A 13 8.54 -0.67 -14.58
CA PHE A 13 8.53 -1.90 -13.78
C PHE A 13 8.17 -1.65 -12.32
N TYR A 14 8.72 -0.60 -11.71
CA TYR A 14 8.38 -0.24 -10.34
C TYR A 14 6.88 0.06 -10.20
N ASN A 15 6.30 0.78 -11.16
CA ASN A 15 4.86 1.09 -11.18
C ASN A 15 4.02 -0.19 -11.23
N ILE A 16 4.38 -1.13 -12.11
CA ILE A 16 3.71 -2.44 -12.20
C ILE A 16 3.81 -3.20 -10.86
N VAL A 17 5.00 -3.21 -10.25
CA VAL A 17 5.20 -3.90 -8.96
C VAL A 17 4.37 -3.25 -7.86
N VAL A 18 4.29 -1.92 -7.79
CA VAL A 18 3.44 -1.20 -6.83
C VAL A 18 1.97 -1.55 -7.03
N ALA A 19 1.48 -1.54 -8.28
CA ALA A 19 0.10 -1.90 -8.57
C ALA A 19 -0.23 -3.35 -8.19
N LEU A 20 0.64 -4.31 -8.55
CA LEU A 20 0.47 -5.71 -8.18
C LEU A 20 0.54 -5.91 -6.67
N SER A 21 1.38 -5.15 -5.97
CA SER A 21 1.49 -5.22 -4.52
C SER A 21 0.23 -4.71 -3.82
N ALA A 22 -0.40 -3.64 -4.35
CA ALA A 22 -1.67 -3.15 -3.85
C ALA A 22 -2.78 -4.19 -4.04
N ILE A 23 -2.87 -4.79 -5.24
CA ILE A 23 -3.83 -5.87 -5.52
C ILE A 23 -3.64 -7.05 -4.54
N LEU A 24 -2.40 -7.47 -4.32
CA LEU A 24 -2.08 -8.56 -3.41
C LEU A 24 -2.47 -8.25 -1.97
N LEU A 25 -2.16 -7.03 -1.49
CA LEU A 25 -2.51 -6.60 -0.13
C LEU A 25 -4.03 -6.53 0.07
N SER A 26 -4.76 -5.97 -0.89
CA SER A 26 -6.22 -5.86 -0.80
C SER A 26 -6.89 -7.25 -0.84
N ALA A 27 -6.41 -8.15 -1.71
CA ALA A 27 -6.91 -9.52 -1.76
C ALA A 27 -6.60 -10.30 -0.46
N TRP A 28 -5.42 -10.06 0.12
CA TRP A 28 -5.04 -10.65 1.39
C TRP A 28 -5.89 -10.13 2.55
N PHE A 29 -6.16 -8.83 2.56
CA PHE A 29 -7.04 -8.17 3.52
C PHE A 29 -8.44 -8.77 3.48
N ASP A 30 -9.07 -8.87 2.31
CA ASP A 30 -10.42 -9.41 2.15
C ASP A 30 -10.50 -10.87 2.60
N HIS A 31 -9.47 -11.67 2.30
CA HIS A 31 -9.37 -13.05 2.77
C HIS A 31 -9.29 -13.11 4.30
N ASP A 32 -8.53 -12.25 4.93
CA ASP A 32 -8.29 -12.27 6.38
C ASP A 32 -9.48 -11.74 7.18
N VAL A 33 -10.20 -10.76 6.62
CA VAL A 33 -11.42 -10.17 7.19
C VAL A 33 -12.68 -11.01 6.88
N GLY A 34 -12.58 -11.91 5.90
CA GLY A 34 -13.71 -12.78 5.50
C GLY A 34 -14.78 -12.06 4.69
N VAL A 35 -14.43 -10.94 4.04
CA VAL A 35 -15.36 -10.20 3.19
C VAL A 35 -15.54 -10.95 1.87
N VAL A 36 -16.76 -11.40 1.60
CA VAL A 36 -17.12 -12.03 0.32
C VAL A 36 -17.75 -10.97 -0.59
N ILE A 37 -16.95 -10.33 -1.40
CA ILE A 37 -17.44 -9.41 -2.44
C ILE A 37 -17.46 -10.14 -3.80
N ASN A 38 -18.34 -9.69 -4.70
CA ASN A 38 -18.36 -10.21 -6.06
C ASN A 38 -16.97 -10.05 -6.70
N PHE A 39 -16.41 -11.16 -7.23
CA PHE A 39 -15.06 -11.23 -7.79
C PHE A 39 -14.74 -10.08 -8.78
N TYR A 40 -15.67 -9.74 -9.67
CA TYR A 40 -15.47 -8.66 -10.65
C TYR A 40 -15.39 -7.27 -10.01
N VAL A 41 -16.22 -7.01 -9.00
CA VAL A 41 -16.21 -5.74 -8.26
C VAL A 41 -14.90 -5.61 -7.50
N THR A 42 -14.51 -6.64 -6.79
CA THR A 42 -13.25 -6.72 -6.04
C THR A 42 -12.04 -6.47 -6.94
N LEU A 43 -11.97 -7.16 -8.09
CA LEU A 43 -10.87 -7.00 -9.03
C LEU A 43 -10.78 -5.56 -9.57
N THR A 44 -11.92 -4.94 -9.89
CA THR A 44 -11.97 -3.56 -10.38
C THR A 44 -11.50 -2.58 -9.32
N LEU A 45 -11.91 -2.76 -8.06
CA LEU A 45 -11.47 -1.92 -6.94
C LEU A 45 -9.97 -2.04 -6.70
N TYR A 46 -9.41 -3.26 -6.70
CA TYR A 46 -7.97 -3.47 -6.48
C TYR A 46 -7.13 -2.86 -7.61
N PHE A 47 -7.58 -2.98 -8.87
CA PHE A 47 -6.93 -2.30 -9.98
C PHE A 47 -6.96 -0.78 -9.80
N GLY A 48 -8.11 -0.22 -9.38
CA GLY A 48 -8.26 1.20 -9.09
C GLY A 48 -7.29 1.68 -8.01
N GLU A 49 -7.19 0.97 -6.90
CA GLU A 49 -6.24 1.27 -5.82
C GLU A 49 -4.78 1.18 -6.29
N GLY A 50 -4.43 0.11 -7.00
CA GLY A 50 -3.09 -0.05 -7.56
C GLY A 50 -2.70 1.08 -8.51
N LEU A 51 -3.61 1.51 -9.37
CA LEU A 51 -3.40 2.64 -10.29
C LEU A 51 -3.28 3.96 -9.54
N LEU A 52 -4.10 4.20 -8.51
CA LEU A 52 -4.04 5.41 -7.69
C LEU A 52 -2.72 5.50 -6.94
N LEU A 53 -2.24 4.42 -6.31
CA LEU A 53 -0.95 4.39 -5.61
C LEU A 53 0.23 4.57 -6.55
N ALA A 54 0.13 4.07 -7.77
CA ALA A 54 1.19 4.13 -8.76
C ALA A 54 1.20 5.43 -9.58
N SER A 55 0.05 6.11 -9.74
CA SER A 55 -0.10 7.32 -10.58
C SER A 55 0.87 8.46 -10.24
N PRO A 56 1.23 8.76 -8.96
CA PRO A 56 2.17 9.82 -8.64
C PRO A 56 3.56 9.64 -9.26
N LEU A 57 3.96 8.41 -9.61
CA LEU A 57 5.23 8.16 -10.31
C LEU A 57 5.30 8.86 -11.67
N TRP A 58 4.17 8.98 -12.35
CA TRP A 58 4.05 9.58 -13.67
C TRP A 58 3.87 11.09 -13.62
N LEU A 59 3.21 11.59 -12.58
CA LEU A 59 2.80 12.98 -12.45
C LEU A 59 3.83 13.84 -11.73
N LEU A 60 4.61 13.23 -10.80
CA LEU A 60 5.50 13.98 -9.92
C LEU A 60 6.95 14.01 -10.42
N PRO A 61 7.65 15.14 -10.25
CA PRO A 61 9.08 15.23 -10.50
C PRO A 61 9.87 14.29 -9.57
N GLY A 62 11.08 13.91 -10.01
CA GLY A 62 11.87 12.83 -9.40
C GLY A 62 11.96 12.85 -7.87
N ARG A 63 12.19 14.03 -7.27
CA ARG A 63 12.30 14.19 -5.81
C ARG A 63 11.01 13.88 -5.05
N TRP A 64 9.84 14.11 -5.67
CA TRP A 64 8.54 13.89 -5.06
C TRP A 64 8.02 12.45 -5.21
N ARG A 65 8.69 11.63 -6.02
CA ARG A 65 8.33 10.22 -6.19
C ARG A 65 8.46 9.39 -4.91
N ILE A 66 9.13 9.92 -3.88
CA ILE A 66 9.16 9.33 -2.53
C ILE A 66 7.75 9.19 -1.91
N ILE A 67 6.80 9.99 -2.37
CA ILE A 67 5.40 9.88 -1.93
C ILE A 67 4.84 8.47 -2.17
N VAL A 68 5.26 7.77 -3.23
CA VAL A 68 4.73 6.44 -3.56
C VAL A 68 5.08 5.40 -2.48
N PRO A 69 6.36 5.15 -2.12
CA PRO A 69 6.65 4.23 -1.02
C PRO A 69 6.06 4.69 0.31
N VAL A 70 5.95 6.00 0.57
CA VAL A 70 5.28 6.53 1.77
C VAL A 70 3.79 6.20 1.75
N ALA A 71 3.09 6.40 0.62
CA ALA A 71 1.70 6.05 0.48
C ALA A 71 1.46 4.53 0.64
N VAL A 72 2.33 3.68 0.09
CA VAL A 72 2.28 2.23 0.29
C VAL A 72 2.39 1.89 1.77
N TRP A 73 3.32 2.50 2.52
CA TRP A 73 3.44 2.30 3.96
C TRP A 73 2.19 2.70 4.73
N LEU A 74 1.64 3.88 4.43
CA LEU A 74 0.43 4.38 5.09
C LEU A 74 -0.78 3.50 4.79
N SER A 75 -0.98 3.12 3.53
CA SER A 75 -2.07 2.22 3.13
C SER A 75 -1.95 0.86 3.79
N THR A 76 -0.74 0.30 3.82
CA THR A 76 -0.48 -1.01 4.44
C THR A 76 -0.72 -0.97 5.96
N LEU A 77 -0.27 0.09 6.63
CA LEU A 77 -0.53 0.29 8.06
C LEU A 77 -2.02 0.41 8.35
N PHE A 78 -2.74 1.17 7.52
CA PHE A 78 -4.19 1.31 7.63
C PHE A 78 -4.92 -0.03 7.48
N LEU A 79 -4.57 -0.82 6.47
CA LEU A 79 -5.14 -2.16 6.27
C LEU A 79 -4.84 -3.07 7.46
N TRP A 80 -3.61 -3.08 7.95
CA TRP A 80 -3.21 -3.91 9.08
C TRP A 80 -3.97 -3.53 10.36
N VAL A 81 -4.13 -2.24 10.66
CA VAL A 81 -4.91 -1.77 11.80
C VAL A 81 -6.37 -2.21 11.67
N ASN A 82 -6.96 -2.15 10.47
CA ASN A 82 -8.31 -2.64 10.23
C ASN A 82 -8.43 -4.15 10.46
N VAL A 83 -7.44 -4.94 10.05
CA VAL A 83 -7.41 -6.39 10.31
C VAL A 83 -7.40 -6.67 11.82
N LEU A 84 -6.52 -6.00 12.57
CA LEU A 84 -6.46 -6.16 14.02
C LEU A 84 -7.78 -5.75 14.70
N TYR A 85 -8.35 -4.64 14.25
CA TYR A 85 -9.64 -4.17 14.74
C TYR A 85 -10.75 -5.18 14.45
N CYS A 86 -10.82 -5.70 13.22
CA CYS A 86 -11.80 -6.70 12.83
C CYS A 86 -11.65 -8.01 13.64
N ARG A 87 -10.44 -8.45 13.91
CA ARG A 87 -10.18 -9.64 14.73
C ARG A 87 -10.63 -9.45 16.18
N TYR A 88 -10.61 -8.23 16.70
CA TYR A 88 -10.99 -7.93 18.07
C TYR A 88 -12.49 -7.67 18.23
N TRP A 89 -13.06 -6.88 17.32
CA TRP A 89 -14.45 -6.39 17.41
C TRP A 89 -15.43 -7.12 16.47
N GLY A 90 -14.92 -7.86 15.51
CA GLY A 90 -15.75 -8.55 14.49
C GLY A 90 -16.27 -7.64 13.39
N ASP A 91 -15.82 -6.38 13.31
CA ASP A 91 -16.26 -5.39 12.33
C ASP A 91 -15.07 -4.53 11.84
N LEU A 92 -15.27 -3.78 10.76
CA LEU A 92 -14.26 -2.85 10.25
C LEU A 92 -14.17 -1.60 11.12
N LEU A 93 -12.97 -1.00 11.15
CA LEU A 93 -12.70 0.23 11.87
C LEU A 93 -13.62 1.38 11.38
N PRO A 94 -14.55 1.88 12.19
CA PRO A 94 -15.42 2.96 11.77
C PRO A 94 -14.66 4.29 11.70
N TRP A 95 -15.01 5.13 10.74
CA TRP A 95 -14.38 6.43 10.54
C TRP A 95 -14.47 7.35 11.75
N SER A 96 -15.52 7.21 12.57
CA SER A 96 -15.69 7.97 13.82
C SER A 96 -14.53 7.78 14.79
N LEU A 97 -13.91 6.59 14.81
CA LEU A 97 -12.77 6.29 15.68
C LEU A 97 -11.49 6.99 15.25
N ILE A 98 -11.34 7.24 13.96
CA ILE A 98 -10.18 7.97 13.41
C ILE A 98 -10.28 9.45 13.79
N ILE A 99 -11.51 9.98 13.88
CA ILE A 99 -11.77 11.40 14.16
C ILE A 99 -11.80 11.68 15.67
N GLU A 100 -12.29 10.73 16.48
CA GLU A 100 -12.44 10.86 17.94
C GLU A 100 -11.64 9.77 18.70
N PRO A 101 -10.32 9.78 18.65
CA PRO A 101 -9.50 8.73 19.26
C PRO A 101 -9.54 8.72 20.80
N ALA A 102 -10.00 9.80 21.42
CA ALA A 102 -9.95 9.97 22.90
C ALA A 102 -10.91 9.06 23.69
N SER A 103 -11.88 8.43 23.05
CA SER A 103 -12.90 7.58 23.70
C SER A 103 -12.52 6.11 23.82
N TYR A 104 -11.39 5.68 23.25
CA TYR A 104 -11.00 4.27 23.20
C TYR A 104 -9.89 3.96 24.18
N ASN A 105 -10.25 3.13 25.14
CA ASN A 105 -9.43 2.72 26.26
C ASN A 105 -8.14 1.96 25.88
N VAL A 106 -7.14 2.15 26.73
CA VAL A 106 -5.84 1.46 26.78
C VAL A 106 -5.93 -0.07 26.65
N PHE A 107 -7.07 -0.67 26.96
CA PHE A 107 -7.31 -2.12 26.85
C PHE A 107 -7.10 -2.73 25.47
N VAL A 108 -7.24 -1.97 24.40
CA VAL A 108 -7.00 -2.49 23.02
C VAL A 108 -5.53 -2.84 22.82
N PHE A 109 -4.62 -2.05 23.39
CA PHE A 109 -3.17 -2.28 23.22
C PHE A 109 -2.68 -3.57 23.88
N ASP A 110 -3.27 -3.95 25.02
CA ASP A 110 -2.93 -5.18 25.72
C ASP A 110 -3.41 -6.43 24.98
N ALA A 111 -4.45 -6.30 24.15
CA ALA A 111 -4.97 -7.40 23.34
C ALA A 111 -4.17 -7.63 22.04
N ILE A 112 -3.45 -6.64 21.52
CA ILE A 112 -2.73 -6.71 20.24
C ILE A 112 -1.82 -7.96 20.15
N PRO A 113 -0.99 -8.30 21.13
CA PRO A 113 -0.10 -9.47 21.03
C PRO A 113 -0.86 -10.78 20.76
N GLY A 114 -2.07 -10.92 21.33
CA GLY A 114 -2.91 -12.10 21.11
C GLY A 114 -3.62 -12.14 19.75
N LEU A 115 -3.70 -10.99 19.07
CA LEU A 115 -4.37 -10.86 17.76
C LEU A 115 -3.41 -11.05 16.58
N LEU A 116 -2.10 -10.97 16.84
CA LEU A 116 -1.07 -11.10 15.81
C LEU A 116 -1.01 -12.53 15.28
N LYS A 117 -0.99 -12.66 13.95
CA LYS A 117 -0.77 -13.92 13.26
C LYS A 117 0.51 -13.86 12.45
N TRP A 118 1.12 -15.00 12.19
CA TRP A 118 2.30 -15.10 11.30
C TRP A 118 2.02 -14.53 9.90
N SER A 119 0.78 -14.61 9.44
CA SER A 119 0.32 -14.03 8.17
C SER A 119 0.49 -12.51 8.10
N ASP A 120 0.51 -11.81 9.25
CA ASP A 120 0.63 -10.35 9.30
C ASP A 120 1.99 -9.84 8.84
N ILE A 121 2.97 -10.72 8.75
CA ILE A 121 4.30 -10.39 8.22
C ILE A 121 4.24 -9.78 6.82
N ILE A 122 3.20 -10.08 6.03
CA ILE A 122 3.01 -9.53 4.69
C ILE A 122 2.85 -8.01 4.71
N TYR A 123 2.18 -7.46 5.75
CA TYR A 123 1.97 -6.02 5.91
C TYR A 123 3.26 -5.25 6.23
N VAL A 124 4.33 -5.96 6.61
CA VAL A 124 5.65 -5.37 6.86
C VAL A 124 6.60 -5.65 5.70
N VAL A 125 6.66 -6.89 5.23
CA VAL A 125 7.61 -7.32 4.20
C VAL A 125 7.34 -6.64 2.86
N LEU A 126 6.07 -6.51 2.47
CA LEU A 126 5.73 -5.94 1.17
C LEU A 126 6.12 -4.46 1.04
N PRO A 127 5.76 -3.54 1.96
CA PRO A 127 6.22 -2.15 1.87
C PRO A 127 7.74 -2.00 2.03
N LEU A 128 8.41 -2.86 2.80
CA LEU A 128 9.87 -2.91 2.85
C LEU A 128 10.45 -3.26 1.48
N PHE A 129 9.90 -4.26 0.80
CA PHE A 129 10.32 -4.66 -0.54
C PHE A 129 10.12 -3.54 -1.56
N ILE A 130 8.96 -2.86 -1.54
CA ILE A 130 8.69 -1.70 -2.40
C ILE A 130 9.69 -0.56 -2.15
N THR A 131 9.99 -0.28 -0.88
CA THR A 131 10.97 0.74 -0.49
C THR A 131 12.39 0.37 -0.92
N TRP A 132 12.75 -0.89 -0.80
CA TRP A 132 14.03 -1.41 -1.26
C TRP A 132 14.16 -1.28 -2.79
N LEU A 133 13.13 -1.67 -3.56
CA LEU A 133 13.12 -1.50 -5.02
C LEU A 133 13.23 -0.03 -5.42
N TYR A 134 12.52 0.86 -4.73
CA TYR A 134 12.60 2.31 -4.97
C TYR A 134 14.04 2.81 -4.89
N ARG A 135 14.76 2.41 -3.84
CA ARG A 135 16.17 2.77 -3.64
C ARG A 135 17.08 2.08 -4.65
N ARG A 136 16.89 0.78 -4.84
CA ARG A 136 17.74 -0.06 -5.72
C ARG A 136 17.70 0.39 -7.18
N TRP A 137 16.53 0.80 -7.65
CA TRP A 137 16.34 1.26 -9.04
C TRP A 137 16.50 2.77 -9.21
N ARG A 138 16.83 3.49 -8.15
CA ARG A 138 17.06 4.94 -8.17
C ARG A 138 15.90 5.71 -8.83
N ILE A 139 14.66 5.35 -8.47
CA ILE A 139 13.44 5.90 -9.07
C ILE A 139 13.37 7.43 -8.94
N SER A 140 13.89 8.01 -7.86
CA SER A 140 13.95 9.46 -7.66
C SER A 140 14.81 10.19 -8.68
N GLY A 141 15.83 9.53 -9.24
CA GLY A 141 16.73 10.10 -10.23
C GLY A 141 16.31 9.89 -11.69
N ALA A 142 15.17 9.21 -11.92
CA ALA A 142 14.69 8.94 -13.28
C ALA A 142 14.21 10.24 -13.97
N PRO A 143 14.55 10.44 -15.25
CA PRO A 143 14.14 11.63 -15.99
C PRO A 143 12.62 11.68 -16.16
N MET A 144 12.08 12.90 -16.26
CA MET A 144 10.68 13.09 -16.60
C MET A 144 10.42 12.67 -18.05
N PRO A 145 9.22 12.11 -18.34
CA PRO A 145 8.78 11.88 -19.70
C PRO A 145 8.78 13.17 -20.52
N SER A 146 9.07 13.07 -21.82
CA SER A 146 9.18 14.23 -22.72
C SER A 146 7.91 15.07 -22.83
N TRP A 147 6.76 14.49 -22.57
CA TRP A 147 5.45 15.18 -22.59
C TRP A 147 5.19 16.06 -21.35
N GLN A 148 6.06 16.00 -20.35
CA GLN A 148 6.02 16.86 -19.15
C GLN A 148 7.06 17.99 -19.19
N LYS A 149 7.83 18.12 -20.28
CA LYS A 149 8.77 19.20 -20.53
C LYS A 149 8.13 20.27 -21.40
#